data_0c7ada61c4bd33eeee1f1ae9b845a55e
#
_entry.id   0c7ada61c4bd33eeee1f1ae9b845a55e
#
_cell.length_a   1.000
_cell.length_b   1.000
_cell.length_c   1.000
_cell.angle_alpha   90.00
_cell.angle_beta   90.00
_cell.angle_gamma   90.00
#
_symmetry.space_group_name_H-M   'P 1'
#
loop_
_entity.id
_entity.type
_entity.pdbx_description
1 polymer ?
#
loop_
_entity_poly.entity_id
_entity_poly.type
_entity_poly.pdbx_seq_one_letter_code
_entity_poly.pdbx_strand_id
1 'polypeptide(L)'
;MKQIQLIKPGGLENISVCDADVPMPKSDEVLIKVAASSLNYHDLLVALGAIPTEDKRVPLSDAAGEIIEVGSDVTEWKVGDHVMSVCFPNWQSGPPKYELLSFIGDHEDGYATECIAIKASAITRTPSNFDLKESATLPCVGL
;
A
#
# COMPACT_ATOMS: atom_id res chain seq x y z
N MET A 1 -5.74 9.68 -12.10
CA MET A 1 -5.74 8.24 -11.80
C MET A 1 -7.03 7.83 -11.12
N LYS A 2 -7.37 6.54 -11.14
CA LYS A 2 -8.48 6.00 -10.37
C LYS A 2 -8.00 5.48 -9.01
N GLN A 3 -8.86 5.64 -8.01
CA GLN A 3 -8.68 5.05 -6.68
C GLN A 3 -10.04 4.67 -6.07
N ILE A 4 -10.01 3.74 -5.12
CA ILE A 4 -11.16 3.36 -4.30
C ILE A 4 -11.07 4.10 -2.98
N GLN A 5 -12.21 4.61 -2.50
CA GLN A 5 -12.34 5.23 -1.19
C GLN A 5 -13.44 4.58 -0.39
N LEU A 6 -13.21 4.45 0.91
CA LEU A 6 -14.21 4.05 1.90
C LEU A 6 -14.88 5.31 2.46
N ILE A 7 -16.19 5.39 2.32
CA ILE A 7 -16.99 6.50 2.83
C ILE A 7 -17.59 6.09 4.17
N LYS A 8 -17.49 6.95 5.18
CA LYS A 8 -18.11 6.68 6.49
C LYS A 8 -19.63 6.49 6.36
N PRO A 9 -20.21 5.59 7.15
CA PRO A 9 -19.63 4.87 8.31
C PRO A 9 -18.89 3.57 7.98
N GLY A 10 -18.64 3.25 6.73
CA GLY A 10 -18.18 1.95 6.25
C GLY A 10 -19.36 1.11 5.75
N GLY A 11 -19.09 -0.12 5.32
CA GLY A 11 -20.01 -1.00 4.62
C GLY A 11 -19.70 -1.10 3.14
N LEU A 12 -19.94 -2.25 2.55
CA LEU A 12 -19.60 -2.50 1.13
C LEU A 12 -20.35 -1.57 0.17
N GLU A 13 -21.52 -1.10 0.57
CA GLU A 13 -22.34 -0.11 -0.16
C GLU A 13 -21.74 1.30 -0.16
N ASN A 14 -20.79 1.57 0.75
CA ASN A 14 -20.10 2.85 0.88
C ASN A 14 -18.70 2.85 0.26
N ILE A 15 -18.39 1.88 -0.57
CA ILE A 15 -17.16 1.84 -1.38
C ILE A 15 -17.40 2.67 -2.65
N SER A 16 -16.52 3.63 -2.90
CA SER A 16 -16.62 4.54 -4.05
C SER A 16 -15.37 4.51 -4.90
N VAL A 17 -15.53 4.49 -6.23
CA VAL A 17 -14.44 4.70 -7.17
C VAL A 17 -14.41 6.18 -7.54
N CYS A 18 -13.28 6.83 -7.38
CA CYS A 18 -13.12 8.25 -7.70
C CYS A 18 -11.86 8.53 -8.53
N ASP A 19 -11.84 9.72 -9.13
CA ASP A 19 -10.65 10.27 -9.77
C ASP A 19 -9.82 11.04 -8.73
N ALA A 20 -8.50 10.88 -8.81
CA ALA A 20 -7.53 11.60 -7.99
C ALA A 20 -6.32 12.01 -8.84
N ASP A 21 -5.59 13.01 -8.40
CA ASP A 21 -4.31 13.37 -9.01
C ASP A 21 -3.25 12.30 -8.71
N VAL A 22 -2.31 12.11 -9.63
CA VAL A 22 -1.15 11.25 -9.36
C VAL A 22 -0.27 11.96 -8.33
N PRO A 23 0.05 11.34 -7.18
CA PRO A 23 0.89 12.00 -6.17
C PRO A 23 2.32 12.17 -6.67
N MET A 24 2.99 13.22 -6.22
CA MET A 24 4.43 13.39 -6.42
C MET A 24 5.18 12.81 -5.21
N PRO A 25 6.21 11.98 -5.42
CA PRO A 25 6.98 11.43 -4.30
C PRO A 25 7.80 12.54 -3.62
N LYS A 26 7.89 12.51 -2.29
CA LYS A 26 8.82 13.33 -1.52
C LYS A 26 10.25 12.83 -1.71
N SER A 27 11.23 13.52 -1.10
CA SER A 27 12.65 13.21 -1.27
C SER A 27 13.02 11.78 -0.84
N ASP A 28 12.33 11.21 0.17
CA ASP A 28 12.54 9.86 0.72
C ASP A 28 11.52 8.82 0.24
N GLU A 29 10.68 9.20 -0.74
CA GLU A 29 9.60 8.36 -1.27
C GLU A 29 9.89 7.88 -2.70
N VAL A 30 9.16 6.86 -3.10
CA VAL A 30 9.06 6.40 -4.49
C VAL A 30 7.60 6.47 -4.95
N LEU A 31 7.38 6.71 -6.22
CA LEU A 31 6.07 6.58 -6.86
C LEU A 31 5.97 5.20 -7.50
N ILE A 32 4.99 4.43 -7.09
CA ILE A 32 4.72 3.08 -7.59
C ILE A 32 3.46 3.10 -8.44
N LYS A 33 3.54 2.55 -9.65
CA LYS A 33 2.39 2.14 -10.43
C LYS A 33 1.95 0.76 -9.95
N VAL A 34 0.82 0.70 -9.26
CA VAL A 34 0.27 -0.54 -8.71
C VAL A 34 -0.20 -1.45 -9.83
N ALA A 35 0.33 -2.65 -9.89
CA ALA A 35 -0.06 -3.67 -10.87
C ALA A 35 -1.08 -4.66 -10.32
N ALA A 36 -0.98 -4.97 -9.03
CA ALA A 36 -1.89 -5.87 -8.34
C ALA A 36 -1.92 -5.55 -6.83
N SER A 37 -3.04 -5.90 -6.21
CA SER A 37 -3.24 -5.89 -4.76
C SER A 37 -3.95 -7.19 -4.37
N SER A 38 -3.78 -7.65 -3.13
CA SER A 38 -4.51 -8.79 -2.59
C SER A 38 -5.50 -8.35 -1.52
N LEU A 39 -6.52 -9.19 -1.28
CA LEU A 39 -7.54 -8.97 -0.27
C LEU A 39 -7.24 -9.82 0.96
N ASN A 40 -7.07 -9.17 2.10
CA ASN A 40 -6.87 -9.81 3.39
C ASN A 40 -8.13 -9.69 4.26
N TYR A 41 -8.25 -10.54 5.26
CA TYR A 41 -9.35 -10.45 6.23
C TYR A 41 -9.36 -9.10 6.96
N HIS A 42 -8.18 -8.53 7.19
CA HIS A 42 -8.03 -7.16 7.74
C HIS A 42 -8.73 -6.12 6.86
N ASP A 43 -8.51 -6.16 5.56
CA ASP A 43 -9.12 -5.22 4.61
C ASP A 43 -10.66 -5.33 4.59
N LEU A 44 -11.20 -6.55 4.77
CA LEU A 44 -12.64 -6.75 4.91
C LEU A 44 -13.17 -6.08 6.18
N LEU A 45 -12.47 -6.20 7.32
CA LEU A 45 -12.88 -5.55 8.56
C LEU A 45 -12.85 -4.02 8.47
N VAL A 46 -11.85 -3.49 7.76
CA VAL A 46 -11.74 -2.06 7.45
C VAL A 46 -12.91 -1.62 6.56
N ALA A 47 -13.17 -2.34 5.47
CA ALA A 47 -14.24 -2.02 4.54
C ALA A 47 -15.63 -2.06 5.20
N LEU A 48 -15.86 -2.99 6.11
CA LEU A 48 -17.11 -3.11 6.88
C LEU A 48 -17.26 -2.07 7.99
N GLY A 49 -16.21 -1.28 8.27
CA GLY A 49 -16.20 -0.28 9.36
C GLY A 49 -15.99 -0.89 10.75
N ALA A 50 -15.63 -2.18 10.85
CA ALA A 50 -15.30 -2.83 12.12
C ALA A 50 -13.95 -2.33 12.68
N ILE A 51 -13.03 -1.96 11.80
CA ILE A 51 -11.83 -1.19 12.12
C ILE A 51 -12.07 0.26 11.69
N PRO A 52 -12.11 1.22 12.63
CA PRO A 52 -12.38 2.61 12.31
C PRO A 52 -11.26 3.23 11.46
N THR A 53 -11.62 3.96 10.43
CA THR A 53 -10.70 4.72 9.59
C THR A 53 -11.15 6.17 9.46
N GLU A 54 -10.35 7.01 8.85
CA GLU A 54 -10.79 8.32 8.41
C GLU A 54 -11.77 8.21 7.24
N ASP A 55 -12.58 9.25 7.03
CA ASP A 55 -13.45 9.33 5.85
C ASP A 55 -12.62 9.43 4.58
N LYS A 56 -13.09 8.76 3.53
CA LYS A 56 -12.40 8.65 2.23
C LYS A 56 -11.06 7.92 2.25
N ARG A 57 -10.81 7.06 3.25
CA ARG A 57 -9.64 6.21 3.31
C ARG A 57 -9.51 5.35 2.05
N VAL A 58 -8.34 5.33 1.44
CA VAL A 58 -8.00 4.36 0.39
C VAL A 58 -7.64 3.04 1.06
N PRO A 59 -8.40 1.95 0.83
CA PRO A 59 -8.15 0.67 1.51
C PRO A 59 -7.04 -0.15 0.85
N LEU A 60 -6.85 -1.36 1.32
CA LEU A 60 -5.95 -2.44 0.93
C LEU A 60 -4.52 -2.25 1.43
N SER A 61 -4.04 -3.32 2.09
CA SER A 61 -2.76 -3.35 2.79
C SER A 61 -1.61 -3.92 1.95
N ASP A 62 -1.92 -4.70 0.93
CA ASP A 62 -0.94 -5.40 0.12
C ASP A 62 -0.92 -4.91 -1.32
N ALA A 63 0.29 -4.78 -1.90
CA ALA A 63 0.45 -4.51 -3.32
C ALA A 63 1.79 -4.97 -3.86
N ALA A 64 1.83 -5.13 -5.19
CA ALA A 64 3.07 -5.13 -5.96
C ALA A 64 2.90 -4.26 -7.21
N GLY A 65 4.01 -3.70 -7.67
CA GLY A 65 4.02 -2.79 -8.79
C GLY A 65 5.42 -2.44 -9.26
N GLU A 66 5.48 -1.46 -10.14
CA GLU A 66 6.71 -0.95 -10.72
C GLU A 66 6.97 0.48 -10.21
N ILE A 67 8.20 0.76 -9.83
CA ILE A 67 8.64 2.12 -9.50
C ILE A 67 8.70 2.94 -10.80
N ILE A 68 7.94 4.04 -10.86
CA ILE A 68 7.90 4.94 -12.01
C ILE A 68 8.56 6.30 -11.75
N GLU A 69 8.81 6.65 -10.49
CA GLU A 69 9.56 7.84 -10.08
C GLU A 69 10.23 7.60 -8.72
N VAL A 70 11.36 8.26 -8.46
CA VAL A 70 12.11 8.16 -7.20
C VAL A 70 12.40 9.55 -6.66
N GLY A 71 12.28 9.73 -5.35
CA GLY A 71 12.66 10.94 -4.65
C GLY A 71 14.17 11.17 -4.64
N SER A 72 14.59 12.42 -4.42
CA SER A 72 15.99 12.84 -4.55
C SER A 72 16.97 12.16 -3.58
N ASP A 73 16.49 11.69 -2.43
CA ASP A 73 17.31 11.07 -1.38
C ASP A 73 17.31 9.54 -1.47
N VAL A 74 16.51 8.97 -2.39
CA VAL A 74 16.39 7.52 -2.60
C VAL A 74 17.57 7.05 -3.46
N THR A 75 18.37 6.14 -2.93
CA THR A 75 19.57 5.61 -3.60
C THR A 75 19.51 4.11 -3.87
N GLU A 76 18.69 3.36 -3.12
CA GLU A 76 18.55 1.91 -3.19
C GLU A 76 17.60 1.41 -4.27
N TRP A 77 16.78 2.32 -4.83
CA TRP A 77 15.75 2.04 -5.83
C TRP A 77 15.95 2.86 -7.09
N LYS A 78 15.44 2.33 -8.21
CA LYS A 78 15.41 3.04 -9.50
C LYS A 78 14.10 2.78 -10.23
N VAL A 79 13.77 3.66 -11.18
CA VAL A 79 12.66 3.48 -12.10
C VAL A 79 12.79 2.14 -12.85
N GLY A 80 11.69 1.40 -12.94
CA GLY A 80 11.61 0.06 -13.52
C GLY A 80 11.85 -1.08 -12.53
N ASP A 81 12.22 -0.81 -11.27
CA ASP A 81 12.31 -1.87 -10.26
C ASP A 81 10.91 -2.39 -9.89
N HIS A 82 10.78 -3.72 -9.84
CA HIS A 82 9.57 -4.39 -9.37
C HIS A 82 9.63 -4.57 -7.85
N VAL A 83 8.60 -4.10 -7.19
CA VAL A 83 8.52 -4.04 -5.72
C VAL A 83 7.18 -4.53 -5.21
N MET A 84 7.17 -4.95 -3.96
CA MET A 84 5.96 -5.24 -3.19
C MET A 84 5.99 -4.50 -1.86
N SER A 85 4.83 -4.26 -1.27
CA SER A 85 4.68 -3.62 0.04
C SER A 85 5.27 -4.47 1.16
N VAL A 86 5.50 -3.85 2.32
CA VAL A 86 5.76 -4.57 3.57
C VAL A 86 4.56 -4.40 4.51
N CYS A 87 4.24 -5.44 5.28
CA CYS A 87 3.06 -5.47 6.14
C CYS A 87 3.06 -4.36 7.21
N PHE A 88 4.22 -4.11 7.82
CA PHE A 88 4.42 -3.09 8.84
C PHE A 88 5.55 -2.14 8.45
N PRO A 89 5.26 -1.07 7.70
CA PRO A 89 6.28 -0.19 7.13
C PRO A 89 7.14 0.53 8.19
N ASN A 90 6.60 0.71 9.39
CA ASN A 90 7.30 1.39 10.48
C ASN A 90 8.11 0.43 11.36
N TRP A 91 8.00 -0.90 11.18
CA TRP A 91 8.75 -1.90 11.94
C TRP A 91 9.90 -2.47 11.11
N GLN A 92 11.08 -1.87 11.25
CA GLN A 92 12.26 -2.28 10.48
C GLN A 92 13.06 -3.40 11.15
N SER A 93 13.08 -3.45 12.51
CA SER A 93 13.85 -4.47 13.24
C SER A 93 13.54 -4.46 14.73
N GLY A 94 14.03 -5.49 15.45
CA GLY A 94 13.92 -5.61 16.90
C GLY A 94 12.56 -6.14 17.37
N PRO A 95 12.28 -6.13 18.69
CA PRO A 95 11.00 -6.60 19.22
C PRO A 95 9.85 -5.70 18.76
N PRO A 96 8.67 -6.28 18.45
CA PRO A 96 7.51 -5.50 18.02
C PRO A 96 7.04 -4.56 19.15
N LYS A 97 6.71 -3.32 18.79
CA LYS A 97 6.10 -2.34 19.67
C LYS A 97 4.81 -1.86 19.03
N TYR A 98 3.79 -1.64 19.84
CA TYR A 98 2.45 -1.31 19.36
C TYR A 98 2.44 -0.10 18.40
N GLU A 99 3.20 0.94 18.71
CA GLU A 99 3.34 2.14 17.89
C GLU A 99 4.00 1.93 16.52
N LEU A 100 4.63 0.77 16.29
CA LEU A 100 5.25 0.39 15.02
C LEU A 100 4.33 -0.48 14.15
N LEU A 101 3.21 -0.95 14.69
CA LEU A 101 2.33 -1.92 14.05
C LEU A 101 1.14 -1.23 13.38
N SER A 102 1.39 -0.13 12.65
CA SER A 102 0.37 0.49 11.81
C SER A 102 0.30 -0.20 10.45
N PHE A 103 -0.92 -0.51 10.02
CA PHE A 103 -1.18 -1.04 8.69
C PHE A 103 -1.44 0.09 7.69
N ILE A 104 -0.99 -0.12 6.47
CA ILE A 104 -1.45 0.63 5.30
C ILE A 104 -2.89 0.19 4.98
N GLY A 105 -3.75 1.12 4.59
CA GLY A 105 -5.14 0.86 4.26
C GLY A 105 -6.14 1.12 5.40
N ASP A 106 -5.65 1.30 6.64
CA ASP A 106 -6.47 1.73 7.78
C ASP A 106 -5.97 3.04 8.43
N HIS A 107 -4.73 3.08 8.91
CA HIS A 107 -4.11 4.27 9.52
C HIS A 107 -3.61 5.27 8.46
N GLU A 108 -3.12 4.77 7.35
CA GLU A 108 -2.65 5.54 6.18
C GLU A 108 -3.36 5.04 4.93
N ASP A 109 -3.33 5.83 3.85
CA ASP A 109 -3.93 5.43 2.58
C ASP A 109 -3.23 4.19 2.00
N GLY A 110 -4.04 3.28 1.50
CA GLY A 110 -3.63 1.98 1.02
C GLY A 110 -3.48 1.88 -0.49
N TYR A 111 -3.47 0.66 -0.97
CA TYR A 111 -3.08 0.32 -2.33
C TYR A 111 -4.26 0.13 -3.31
N ALA A 112 -5.50 0.46 -2.92
CA ALA A 112 -6.63 0.44 -3.84
C ALA A 112 -6.61 1.67 -4.78
N THR A 113 -5.51 1.89 -5.46
CA THR A 113 -5.22 3.03 -6.33
C THR A 113 -4.32 2.61 -7.49
N GLU A 114 -4.33 3.36 -8.60
CA GLU A 114 -3.44 3.08 -9.72
C GLU A 114 -1.98 3.48 -9.46
N CYS A 115 -1.75 4.52 -8.64
CA CYS A 115 -0.41 4.95 -8.24
C CYS A 115 -0.40 5.37 -6.78
N ILE A 116 0.73 5.16 -6.10
CA ILE A 116 0.94 5.58 -4.71
C ILE A 116 2.37 6.09 -4.52
N ALA A 117 2.53 7.21 -3.82
CA ALA A 117 3.81 7.67 -3.30
C ALA A 117 3.98 7.13 -1.88
N ILE A 118 5.06 6.41 -1.62
CA ILE A 118 5.33 5.75 -0.35
C ILE A 118 6.82 5.78 -0.02
N LYS A 119 7.16 5.77 1.27
CA LYS A 119 8.56 5.73 1.72
C LYS A 119 9.32 4.57 1.09
N ALA A 120 10.53 4.82 0.64
CA ALA A 120 11.41 3.81 0.07
C ALA A 120 11.68 2.61 1.01
N SER A 121 11.61 2.85 2.35
CA SER A 121 11.73 1.82 3.37
C SER A 121 10.48 0.94 3.58
N ALA A 122 9.35 1.32 3.00
CA ALA A 122 8.07 0.62 3.14
C ALA A 122 7.83 -0.44 2.04
N ILE A 123 8.84 -0.73 1.25
CA ILE A 123 8.78 -1.68 0.13
C ILE A 123 9.97 -2.63 0.14
N THR A 124 9.81 -3.75 -0.55
CA THR A 124 10.88 -4.73 -0.78
C THR A 124 10.84 -5.25 -2.21
N ARG A 125 11.92 -5.89 -2.68
CA ARG A 125 11.97 -6.48 -4.02
C ARG A 125 11.02 -7.66 -4.14
N THR A 126 10.35 -7.76 -5.29
CA THR A 126 9.60 -8.99 -5.62
C THR A 126 10.56 -10.16 -5.80
N PRO A 127 10.15 -11.40 -5.46
CA PRO A 127 10.92 -12.60 -5.79
C PRO A 127 11.12 -12.70 -7.31
N SER A 128 12.32 -13.09 -7.75
CA SER A 128 12.69 -13.11 -9.17
C SER A 128 11.93 -14.15 -10.00
N ASN A 129 11.30 -15.12 -9.35
CA ASN A 129 10.51 -16.19 -9.95
C ASN A 129 9.00 -15.95 -9.88
N PHE A 130 8.54 -14.80 -9.33
CA PHE A 130 7.13 -14.43 -9.21
C PHE A 130 6.81 -13.27 -10.16
N ASP A 131 5.60 -13.30 -10.69
CA ASP A 131 5.04 -12.12 -11.34
C ASP A 131 4.50 -11.12 -10.30
N LEU A 132 4.05 -9.95 -10.75
CA LEU A 132 3.55 -8.91 -9.83
C LEU A 132 2.23 -9.30 -9.14
N LYS A 133 1.40 -10.17 -9.75
CA LYS A 133 0.17 -10.65 -9.12
C LYS A 133 0.48 -11.63 -8.00
N GLU A 134 1.39 -12.55 -8.24
CA GLU A 134 1.87 -13.49 -7.23
C GLU A 134 2.56 -12.74 -6.09
N SER A 135 3.43 -11.78 -6.42
CA SER A 135 4.15 -10.97 -5.43
C SER A 135 3.21 -10.15 -4.53
N ALA A 136 2.08 -9.64 -5.07
CA ALA A 136 1.11 -8.89 -4.29
C ALA A 136 0.41 -9.73 -3.20
N THR A 137 0.49 -11.06 -3.23
CA THR A 137 -0.13 -11.93 -2.23
C THR A 137 0.78 -12.24 -1.03
N LEU A 138 2.04 -11.82 -1.07
CA LEU A 138 3.03 -12.19 -0.05
C LEU A 138 3.04 -11.29 1.19
N PRO A 139 2.84 -9.96 1.12
CA PRO A 139 3.20 -9.05 2.21
C PRO A 139 2.53 -9.36 3.56
N CYS A 140 1.23 -9.64 3.57
CA CYS A 140 0.49 -9.93 4.80
C CYS A 140 0.55 -11.41 5.20
N VAL A 141 0.47 -12.34 4.24
CA VAL A 141 0.24 -13.77 4.54
C VAL A 141 1.35 -14.70 4.05
N GLY A 142 2.39 -14.19 3.43
CA GLY A 142 3.51 -14.95 2.87
C GLY A 142 4.60 -15.37 3.86
N LEU A 143 4.35 -15.28 5.15
CA LEU A 143 5.29 -15.65 6.23
C LEU A 143 5.24 -17.14 6.55
#